data_0d6734fa616c8f82e188b9559557f80e
#
_entry.id   0d6734fa616c8f82e188b9559557f80e
#
_cell.length_a   1.000
_cell.length_b   1.000
_cell.length_c   1.000
_cell.angle_alpha   90.00
_cell.angle_beta   90.00
_cell.angle_gamma   90.00
#
_symmetry.space_group_name_H-M   'P 1'
#
loop_
_entity.id
_entity.type
_entity.pdbx_description
1 polymer ?
#
loop_
_entity_poly.entity_id
_entity_poly.type
_entity_poly.pdbx_seq_one_letter_code
_entity_poly.pdbx_strand_id
1 'polypeptide(L)'
;MHFYGTIGPACASAGTLRRLVDAGMTGLRMNLSHGALAEHADWLAMIHAVDIPDLLIDLQGPELRVGRLASPVTLPEGGTVQLGAGGIPCPVQLVQAARPGQQLLLDDGKLLVEVTAAGPDALVCTVLRGGVLQSRKSIAAPGLSVPMPTLTSEDLANLRIAASCGVTGVMLPFVRGKQDILALRQG
;
A
#
# COMPACT_ATOMS: atom_id res chain seq x y z
N MET A 1 -26.76 9.14 7.86
CA MET A 1 -25.35 8.74 8.13
C MET A 1 -25.06 7.58 7.20
N HIS A 2 -23.85 7.54 6.60
CA HIS A 2 -23.45 6.43 5.74
C HIS A 2 -22.57 5.47 6.52
N PHE A 3 -22.78 4.16 6.31
CA PHE A 3 -22.00 3.10 6.95
C PHE A 3 -21.32 2.25 5.89
N TYR A 4 -19.99 2.23 5.90
CA TYR A 4 -19.18 1.49 4.94
C TYR A 4 -18.50 0.30 5.61
N GLY A 5 -18.62 -0.89 5.00
CA GLY A 5 -17.87 -2.08 5.36
C GLY A 5 -16.70 -2.30 4.43
N THR A 6 -15.57 -2.83 4.91
CA THR A 6 -14.49 -3.28 4.01
C THR A 6 -14.74 -4.72 3.60
N ILE A 7 -14.80 -4.97 2.28
CA ILE A 7 -14.90 -6.34 1.77
C ILE A 7 -13.59 -7.09 1.98
N GLY A 8 -13.70 -8.34 2.39
CA GLY A 8 -12.58 -9.25 2.57
C GLY A 8 -13.08 -10.71 2.53
N PRO A 9 -12.18 -11.70 2.57
CA PRO A 9 -12.54 -13.11 2.42
C PRO A 9 -13.64 -13.58 3.36
N ALA A 10 -13.71 -13.03 4.58
CA ALA A 10 -14.69 -13.41 5.59
C ALA A 10 -16.14 -13.00 5.26
N CYS A 11 -16.34 -11.98 4.42
CA CYS A 11 -17.66 -11.47 4.03
C CYS A 11 -17.93 -11.52 2.53
N ALA A 12 -17.02 -12.03 1.72
CA ALA A 12 -17.14 -12.12 0.27
C ALA A 12 -18.12 -13.23 -0.15
N SER A 13 -19.40 -13.09 0.20
CA SER A 13 -20.50 -13.90 -0.31
C SER A 13 -21.76 -13.04 -0.46
N ALA A 14 -22.53 -13.25 -1.53
CA ALA A 14 -23.74 -12.48 -1.79
C ALA A 14 -24.74 -12.54 -0.62
N GLY A 15 -24.86 -13.69 0.05
CA GLY A 15 -25.72 -13.85 1.22
C GLY A 15 -25.26 -13.02 2.42
N THR A 16 -23.95 -12.94 2.66
CA THR A 16 -23.42 -12.10 3.75
C THR A 16 -23.57 -10.63 3.42
N LEU A 17 -23.22 -10.22 2.19
CA LEU A 17 -23.37 -8.82 1.76
C LEU A 17 -24.82 -8.35 1.86
N ARG A 18 -25.79 -9.18 1.47
CA ARG A 18 -27.23 -8.86 1.61
C ARG A 18 -27.63 -8.63 3.06
N ARG A 19 -27.22 -9.52 3.98
CA ARG A 19 -27.48 -9.32 5.43
C ARG A 19 -26.85 -8.04 5.99
N LEU A 20 -25.68 -7.64 5.48
CA LEU A 20 -25.05 -6.37 5.88
C LEU A 20 -25.83 -5.16 5.39
N VAL A 21 -26.34 -5.20 4.15
CA VAL A 21 -27.23 -4.16 3.60
C VAL A 21 -28.54 -4.09 4.40
N ASP A 22 -29.18 -5.24 4.69
CA ASP A 22 -30.38 -5.33 5.49
C ASP A 22 -30.18 -4.78 6.92
N ALA A 23 -28.96 -4.88 7.45
CA ALA A 23 -28.56 -4.31 8.74
C ALA A 23 -28.22 -2.80 8.68
N GLY A 24 -28.32 -2.17 7.49
CA GLY A 24 -28.13 -0.73 7.30
C GLY A 24 -26.77 -0.32 6.72
N MET A 25 -25.98 -1.24 6.20
CA MET A 25 -24.76 -0.89 5.46
C MET A 25 -25.15 -0.16 4.16
N THR A 26 -24.54 1.00 3.92
CA THR A 26 -24.82 1.85 2.76
C THR A 26 -23.79 1.73 1.64
N GLY A 27 -22.64 1.14 1.91
CA GLY A 27 -21.60 0.96 0.90
C GLY A 27 -20.48 0.03 1.32
N LEU A 28 -19.64 -0.32 0.36
CA LEU A 28 -18.45 -1.15 0.55
C LEU A 28 -17.18 -0.38 0.22
N ARG A 29 -16.12 -0.69 0.96
CA ARG A 29 -14.74 -0.29 0.64
C ARG A 29 -13.96 -1.50 0.17
N MET A 30 -13.29 -1.38 -0.97
CA MET A 30 -12.34 -2.36 -1.50
C MET A 30 -10.92 -1.82 -1.36
N ASN A 31 -10.05 -2.54 -0.64
CA ASN A 31 -8.66 -2.13 -0.44
C ASN A 31 -7.78 -2.70 -1.54
N LEU A 32 -7.25 -1.83 -2.41
CA LEU A 32 -6.43 -2.20 -3.56
C LEU A 32 -4.95 -2.46 -3.20
N SER A 33 -4.56 -2.35 -1.93
CA SER A 33 -3.23 -2.82 -1.49
C SER A 33 -3.06 -4.35 -1.60
N HIS A 34 -4.17 -5.10 -1.78
CA HIS A 34 -4.18 -6.56 -1.86
C HIS A 34 -4.42 -7.10 -3.28
N GLY A 35 -4.43 -6.24 -4.30
CA GLY A 35 -4.61 -6.61 -5.70
C GLY A 35 -5.24 -5.48 -6.50
N ALA A 36 -5.01 -5.48 -7.81
CA ALA A 36 -5.60 -4.50 -8.71
C ALA A 36 -7.12 -4.69 -8.83
N LEU A 37 -7.85 -3.62 -9.16
CA LEU A 37 -9.31 -3.67 -9.31
C LEU A 37 -9.75 -4.74 -10.33
N ALA A 38 -8.99 -4.90 -11.41
CA ALA A 38 -9.26 -5.92 -12.43
C ALA A 38 -9.14 -7.37 -11.91
N GLU A 39 -8.37 -7.62 -10.85
CA GLU A 39 -8.20 -8.95 -10.25
C GLU A 39 -9.38 -9.36 -9.36
N HIS A 40 -10.28 -8.42 -9.06
CA HIS A 40 -11.43 -8.62 -8.17
C HIS A 40 -12.77 -8.75 -8.93
N ALA A 41 -12.74 -9.26 -10.19
CA ALA A 41 -13.93 -9.39 -11.03
C ALA A 41 -15.09 -10.16 -10.34
N ASP A 42 -14.77 -11.24 -9.61
CA ASP A 42 -15.77 -12.04 -8.89
C ASP A 42 -16.43 -11.24 -7.77
N TRP A 43 -15.65 -10.43 -7.04
CA TRP A 43 -16.21 -9.56 -5.99
C TRP A 43 -17.06 -8.44 -6.58
N LEU A 44 -16.63 -7.83 -7.68
CA LEU A 44 -17.41 -6.82 -8.39
C LEU A 44 -18.75 -7.36 -8.88
N ALA A 45 -18.76 -8.54 -9.51
CA ALA A 45 -19.99 -9.21 -9.94
C ALA A 45 -20.95 -9.48 -8.77
N MET A 46 -20.40 -9.91 -7.62
CA MET A 46 -21.17 -10.15 -6.40
C MET A 46 -21.76 -8.85 -5.82
N ILE A 47 -20.98 -7.77 -5.78
CA ILE A 47 -21.40 -6.45 -5.28
C ILE A 47 -22.55 -5.92 -6.14
N HIS A 48 -22.43 -6.01 -7.46
CA HIS A 48 -23.47 -5.60 -8.38
C HIS A 48 -24.76 -6.44 -8.23
N ALA A 49 -24.63 -7.76 -8.01
CA ALA A 49 -25.78 -8.64 -7.81
C ALA A 49 -26.57 -8.37 -6.51
N VAL A 50 -25.94 -7.73 -5.52
CA VAL A 50 -26.59 -7.33 -4.25
C VAL A 50 -27.15 -5.91 -4.31
N ASP A 51 -26.82 -5.13 -5.36
CA ASP A 51 -27.25 -3.74 -5.53
C ASP A 51 -26.81 -2.82 -4.38
N ILE A 52 -25.52 -2.87 -4.07
CA ILE A 52 -24.92 -2.01 -3.04
C ILE A 52 -24.73 -0.60 -3.63
N PRO A 53 -25.31 0.45 -2.99
CA PRO A 53 -25.37 1.78 -3.60
C PRO A 53 -24.00 2.43 -3.83
N ASP A 54 -23.08 2.24 -2.88
CA ASP A 54 -21.76 2.87 -2.91
C ASP A 54 -20.63 1.83 -2.91
N LEU A 55 -19.74 1.95 -3.89
CA LEU A 55 -18.49 1.21 -3.93
C LEU A 55 -17.31 2.19 -3.89
N LEU A 56 -16.58 2.16 -2.78
CA LEU A 56 -15.36 2.92 -2.61
C LEU A 56 -14.14 2.03 -2.89
N ILE A 57 -13.20 2.52 -3.69
CA ILE A 57 -11.87 1.93 -3.76
C ILE A 57 -10.90 2.74 -2.91
N ASP A 58 -10.06 2.03 -2.16
CA ASP A 58 -8.97 2.59 -1.39
C ASP A 58 -7.66 2.28 -2.12
N LEU A 59 -7.08 3.33 -2.72
CA LEU A 59 -5.87 3.23 -3.52
C LEU A 59 -4.68 2.83 -2.63
N GLN A 60 -3.68 2.19 -3.22
CA GLN A 60 -2.46 1.84 -2.49
C GLN A 60 -1.65 3.10 -2.14
N GLY A 61 -1.62 4.08 -3.06
CA GLY A 61 -0.81 5.28 -2.92
C GLY A 61 0.71 4.99 -2.93
N PRO A 62 1.51 6.02 -2.73
CA PRO A 62 2.98 5.94 -2.80
C PRO A 62 3.60 5.45 -1.49
N GLU A 63 3.17 4.31 -0.99
CA GLU A 63 3.75 3.72 0.22
C GLU A 63 5.16 3.20 -0.05
N LEU A 64 6.08 3.49 0.86
CA LEU A 64 7.40 2.89 0.82
C LEU A 64 7.30 1.42 1.24
N ARG A 65 7.63 0.52 0.34
CA ARG A 65 7.62 -0.92 0.59
C ARG A 65 8.89 -1.59 0.09
N VAL A 66 9.25 -2.68 0.75
CA VAL A 66 10.22 -3.64 0.25
C VAL A 66 9.69 -4.23 -1.06
N GLY A 67 10.55 -4.36 -2.06
CA GLY A 67 10.20 -4.99 -3.32
C GLY A 67 9.96 -6.50 -3.18
N ARG A 68 9.84 -7.18 -4.32
CA ARG A 68 9.69 -8.63 -4.34
C ARG A 68 11.02 -9.30 -3.99
N LEU A 69 11.00 -10.22 -3.03
CA LEU A 69 12.11 -11.08 -2.64
C LEU A 69 11.87 -12.49 -3.21
N ALA A 70 12.93 -13.18 -3.59
CA ALA A 70 12.83 -14.57 -4.04
C ALA A 70 12.41 -15.52 -2.89
N SER A 71 12.87 -15.20 -1.66
CA SER A 71 12.50 -15.89 -0.42
C SER A 71 12.58 -14.90 0.74
N PRO A 72 11.97 -15.20 1.91
CA PRO A 72 12.16 -14.40 3.12
C PRO A 72 13.64 -14.28 3.49
N VAL A 73 14.04 -13.09 3.94
CA VAL A 73 15.44 -12.79 4.30
C VAL A 73 15.55 -12.63 5.81
N THR A 74 16.43 -13.40 6.44
CA THR A 74 16.72 -13.23 7.87
C THR A 74 17.74 -12.10 8.06
N LEU A 75 17.38 -11.11 8.87
CA LEU A 75 18.24 -9.98 9.24
C LEU A 75 18.71 -10.21 10.69
N PRO A 76 19.97 -10.66 10.90
CA PRO A 76 20.48 -10.84 12.25
C PRO A 76 20.77 -9.48 12.90
N GLU A 77 20.45 -9.34 14.17
CA GLU A 77 20.77 -8.13 14.96
C GLU A 77 22.28 -7.90 15.01
N GLY A 78 22.72 -6.67 14.85
CA GLY A 78 24.14 -6.30 14.68
C GLY A 78 24.73 -6.60 13.30
N GLY A 79 23.97 -7.29 12.43
CA GLY A 79 24.39 -7.58 11.06
C GLY A 79 24.30 -6.38 10.14
N THR A 80 24.87 -6.52 8.94
CA THR A 80 24.82 -5.51 7.88
C THR A 80 23.86 -5.97 6.78
N VAL A 81 23.03 -5.06 6.28
CA VAL A 81 22.11 -5.30 5.16
C VAL A 81 22.19 -4.16 4.14
N GLN A 82 22.07 -4.50 2.87
CA GLN A 82 21.98 -3.53 1.78
C GLN A 82 20.53 -3.39 1.31
N LEU A 83 20.04 -2.14 1.19
CA LEU A 83 18.77 -1.80 0.59
C LEU A 83 19.00 -1.10 -0.74
N GLY A 84 18.26 -1.49 -1.79
CA GLY A 84 18.45 -0.97 -3.14
C GLY A 84 19.18 -1.96 -4.06
N ALA A 85 19.93 -1.45 -5.02
CA ALA A 85 20.63 -2.27 -6.03
C ALA A 85 21.59 -3.28 -5.38
N GLY A 86 21.50 -4.54 -5.80
CA GLY A 86 22.33 -5.62 -5.27
C GLY A 86 21.97 -6.13 -3.86
N GLY A 87 20.91 -5.60 -3.27
CA GLY A 87 20.41 -5.99 -1.94
C GLY A 87 18.90 -6.19 -1.90
N ILE A 88 18.30 -5.88 -0.78
CA ILE A 88 16.84 -5.89 -0.61
C ILE A 88 16.24 -4.77 -1.45
N PRO A 89 15.38 -5.06 -2.43
CA PRO A 89 14.80 -4.03 -3.30
C PRO A 89 13.94 -3.06 -2.50
N CYS A 90 14.11 -1.76 -2.75
CA CYS A 90 13.30 -0.70 -2.18
C CYS A 90 13.16 0.46 -3.18
N PRO A 91 12.23 1.41 -2.97
CA PRO A 91 12.07 2.56 -3.86
C PRO A 91 13.35 3.39 -3.95
N VAL A 92 13.73 3.74 -5.19
CA VAL A 92 14.92 4.57 -5.45
C VAL A 92 14.84 5.93 -4.76
N GLN A 93 13.65 6.48 -4.60
CA GLN A 93 13.39 7.74 -3.89
C GLN A 93 13.83 7.68 -2.42
N LEU A 94 13.65 6.51 -1.77
CA LEU A 94 14.16 6.28 -0.42
C LEU A 94 15.68 6.29 -0.40
N VAL A 95 16.32 5.60 -1.35
CA VAL A 95 17.79 5.55 -1.47
C VAL A 95 18.36 6.95 -1.65
N GLN A 96 17.75 7.76 -2.51
CA GLN A 96 18.19 9.13 -2.80
C GLN A 96 17.97 10.10 -1.62
N ALA A 97 16.90 9.87 -0.83
CA ALA A 97 16.55 10.76 0.28
C ALA A 97 17.29 10.42 1.58
N ALA A 98 17.51 9.14 1.88
CA ALA A 98 18.09 8.70 3.13
C ALA A 98 19.57 9.10 3.27
N ARG A 99 20.01 9.29 4.51
CA ARG A 99 21.38 9.70 4.86
C ARG A 99 21.90 8.83 6.02
N PRO A 100 23.22 8.72 6.21
CA PRO A 100 23.78 8.05 7.39
C PRO A 100 23.19 8.59 8.69
N GLY A 101 22.88 7.69 9.63
CA GLY A 101 22.16 7.97 10.87
C GLY A 101 20.64 7.90 10.76
N GLN A 102 20.06 7.78 9.54
CA GLN A 102 18.64 7.63 9.36
C GLN A 102 18.19 6.24 9.78
N GLN A 103 17.19 6.17 10.66
CA GLN A 103 16.54 4.92 11.03
C GLN A 103 15.38 4.60 10.07
N LEU A 104 15.27 3.33 9.70
CA LEU A 104 14.21 2.80 8.87
C LEU A 104 13.53 1.65 9.62
N LEU A 105 12.22 1.74 9.75
CA LEU A 105 11.36 0.72 10.32
C LEU A 105 10.81 -0.15 9.20
N LEU A 106 10.96 -1.46 9.29
CA LEU A 106 10.47 -2.42 8.30
C LEU A 106 9.40 -3.32 8.93
N ASP A 107 8.44 -3.81 8.11
CA ASP A 107 7.34 -4.68 8.53
C ASP A 107 6.59 -4.11 9.75
N ASP A 108 6.02 -2.93 9.59
CA ASP A 108 5.25 -2.21 10.62
C ASP A 108 6.04 -2.01 11.93
N GLY A 109 7.35 -1.83 11.80
CA GLY A 109 8.27 -1.58 12.92
C GLY A 109 8.76 -2.82 13.65
N LYS A 110 8.49 -4.02 13.14
CA LYS A 110 9.05 -5.26 13.71
C LYS A 110 10.56 -5.35 13.58
N LEU A 111 11.10 -4.82 12.47
CA LEU A 111 12.53 -4.73 12.23
C LEU A 111 12.95 -3.26 12.21
N LEU A 112 14.18 -3.00 12.65
CA LEU A 112 14.77 -1.67 12.66
C LEU A 112 16.18 -1.74 12.10
N VAL A 113 16.48 -0.88 11.13
CA VAL A 113 17.82 -0.72 10.58
C VAL A 113 18.24 0.75 10.62
N GLU A 114 19.54 1.00 10.72
CA GLU A 114 20.10 2.34 10.64
C GLU A 114 21.05 2.44 9.44
N VAL A 115 20.87 3.46 8.64
CA VAL A 115 21.72 3.72 7.47
C VAL A 115 23.13 4.12 7.96
N THR A 116 24.14 3.36 7.56
CA THR A 116 25.55 3.64 7.88
C THR A 116 26.29 4.26 6.70
N ALA A 117 25.86 3.93 5.46
CA ALA A 117 26.36 4.57 4.25
C ALA A 117 25.24 4.70 3.20
N ALA A 118 25.26 5.80 2.45
CA ALA A 118 24.33 6.08 1.35
C ALA A 118 25.11 6.24 0.06
N GLY A 119 24.88 5.35 -0.90
CA GLY A 119 25.39 5.40 -2.26
C GLY A 119 24.33 5.92 -3.24
N PRO A 120 24.65 6.03 -4.53
CA PRO A 120 23.70 6.51 -5.54
C PRO A 120 22.52 5.57 -5.73
N ASP A 121 22.72 4.25 -5.62
CA ASP A 121 21.73 3.23 -5.94
C ASP A 121 21.39 2.28 -4.78
N ALA A 122 22.10 2.41 -3.65
CA ALA A 122 21.92 1.54 -2.50
C ALA A 122 22.29 2.22 -1.18
N LEU A 123 21.68 1.74 -0.10
CA LEU A 123 21.99 2.08 1.28
C LEU A 123 22.64 0.87 1.95
N VAL A 124 23.68 1.10 2.72
CA VAL A 124 24.23 0.11 3.65
C VAL A 124 23.67 0.44 5.04
N CYS A 125 23.11 -0.58 5.70
CA CYS A 125 22.46 -0.38 6.99
C CYS A 125 22.96 -1.41 8.00
N THR A 126 23.06 -1.00 9.27
CA THR A 126 23.20 -1.91 10.41
C THR A 126 21.83 -2.30 10.93
N VAL A 127 21.62 -3.57 11.21
CA VAL A 127 20.39 -4.10 11.80
C VAL A 127 20.39 -3.85 13.30
N LEU A 128 19.51 -2.96 13.77
CA LEU A 128 19.35 -2.64 15.20
C LEU A 128 18.33 -3.55 15.90
N ARG A 129 17.33 -4.02 15.15
CA ARG A 129 16.37 -5.03 15.60
C ARG A 129 16.15 -6.00 14.46
N GLY A 130 16.54 -7.25 14.68
CA GLY A 130 16.53 -8.31 13.70
C GLY A 130 15.18 -9.03 13.56
N GLY A 131 15.13 -9.96 12.61
CA GLY A 131 13.96 -10.81 12.34
C GLY A 131 13.93 -11.28 10.91
N VAL A 132 12.76 -11.80 10.47
CA VAL A 132 12.55 -12.29 9.11
C VAL A 132 11.77 -11.27 8.31
N LEU A 133 12.38 -10.74 7.25
CA LEU A 133 11.76 -9.80 6.32
C LEU A 133 11.15 -10.55 5.13
N GLN A 134 9.90 -10.25 4.82
CA GLN A 134 9.18 -10.79 3.67
C GLN A 134 9.03 -9.74 2.57
N SER A 135 8.61 -10.21 1.36
CA SER A 135 8.29 -9.34 0.23
C SER A 135 7.18 -8.33 0.57
N ARG A 136 7.25 -7.14 -0.02
CA ARG A 136 6.22 -6.09 0.00
C ARG A 136 5.89 -5.54 1.40
N LYS A 137 6.74 -5.79 2.39
CA LYS A 137 6.57 -5.23 3.73
C LYS A 137 6.80 -3.72 3.74
N SER A 138 6.08 -3.02 4.62
CA SER A 138 6.17 -1.57 4.77
C SER A 138 7.58 -1.11 5.15
N ILE A 139 7.95 0.08 4.71
CA ILE A 139 9.12 0.82 5.14
C ILE A 139 8.64 2.17 5.68
N ALA A 140 8.94 2.48 6.92
CA ALA A 140 8.75 3.82 7.46
C ALA A 140 10.10 4.46 7.75
N ALA A 141 10.24 5.74 7.40
CA ALA A 141 11.44 6.53 7.61
C ALA A 141 11.07 7.77 8.46
N PRO A 142 10.99 7.66 9.80
CA PRO A 142 10.57 8.75 10.66
C PRO A 142 11.44 10.00 10.47
N GLY A 143 10.82 11.15 10.32
CA GLY A 143 11.51 12.43 10.11
C GLY A 143 12.09 12.64 8.71
N LEU A 144 11.98 11.66 7.80
CA LEU A 144 12.44 11.78 6.41
C LEU A 144 11.26 12.08 5.48
N SER A 145 11.38 13.19 4.73
CA SER A 145 10.44 13.47 3.62
C SER A 145 10.97 12.83 2.34
N VAL A 146 10.31 11.77 1.89
CA VAL A 146 10.63 11.12 0.62
C VAL A 146 9.72 11.67 -0.47
N PRO A 147 10.25 12.24 -1.57
CA PRO A 147 9.44 12.80 -2.65
C PRO A 147 8.79 11.67 -3.47
N MET A 148 7.57 11.31 -3.07
CA MET A 148 6.78 10.29 -3.76
C MET A 148 5.67 10.96 -4.60
N PRO A 149 5.33 10.38 -5.78
CA PRO A 149 4.18 10.85 -6.55
C PRO A 149 2.88 10.65 -5.74
N THR A 150 1.85 11.43 -6.02
CA THR A 150 0.55 11.26 -5.37
C THR A 150 -0.12 9.94 -5.73
N LEU A 151 -0.02 9.55 -6.99
CA LEU A 151 -0.58 8.32 -7.55
C LEU A 151 0.53 7.46 -8.13
N THR A 152 0.47 6.18 -7.88
CA THR A 152 1.33 5.19 -8.53
C THR A 152 0.81 4.87 -9.93
N SER A 153 1.61 4.18 -10.74
CA SER A 153 1.14 3.66 -12.04
C SER A 153 -0.02 2.67 -11.89
N GLU A 154 -0.04 1.91 -10.80
CA GLU A 154 -1.11 0.97 -10.47
C GLU A 154 -2.39 1.69 -10.05
N ASP A 155 -2.27 2.75 -9.24
CA ASP A 155 -3.41 3.61 -8.90
C ASP A 155 -4.06 4.21 -10.16
N LEU A 156 -3.26 4.73 -11.10
CA LEU A 156 -3.73 5.25 -12.37
C LEU A 156 -4.40 4.18 -13.24
N ALA A 157 -3.87 2.95 -13.25
CA ALA A 157 -4.50 1.84 -13.96
C ALA A 157 -5.87 1.48 -13.36
N ASN A 158 -5.98 1.45 -12.03
CA ASN A 158 -7.24 1.21 -11.33
C ASN A 158 -8.26 2.32 -11.57
N LEU A 159 -7.85 3.59 -11.55
CA LEU A 159 -8.73 4.74 -11.79
C LEU A 159 -9.34 4.72 -13.20
N ARG A 160 -8.56 4.35 -14.22
CA ARG A 160 -9.05 4.27 -15.61
C ARG A 160 -10.25 3.34 -15.81
N ILE A 161 -10.34 2.28 -15.04
CA ILE A 161 -11.42 1.29 -15.13
C ILE A 161 -12.48 1.46 -14.03
N ALA A 162 -12.24 2.33 -13.05
CA ALA A 162 -13.08 2.46 -11.86
C ALA A 162 -14.56 2.69 -12.20
N ALA A 163 -14.85 3.65 -13.07
CA ALA A 163 -16.22 3.98 -13.46
C ALA A 163 -16.93 2.79 -14.13
N SER A 164 -16.24 2.05 -15.02
CA SER A 164 -16.80 0.86 -15.68
C SER A 164 -17.01 -0.32 -14.71
N CYS A 165 -16.32 -0.33 -13.58
CA CYS A 165 -16.48 -1.29 -12.49
C CYS A 165 -17.53 -0.87 -11.45
N GLY A 166 -18.30 0.23 -11.68
CA GLY A 166 -19.33 0.71 -10.78
C GLY A 166 -18.78 1.39 -9.52
N VAL A 167 -17.53 1.82 -9.53
CA VAL A 167 -16.94 2.58 -8.41
C VAL A 167 -17.59 3.95 -8.33
N THR A 168 -18.08 4.31 -7.13
CA THR A 168 -18.74 5.60 -6.86
C THR A 168 -17.84 6.58 -6.11
N GLY A 169 -16.76 6.10 -5.50
CA GLY A 169 -15.84 6.95 -4.77
C GLY A 169 -14.43 6.37 -4.63
N VAL A 170 -13.47 7.25 -4.41
CA VAL A 170 -12.06 6.91 -4.27
C VAL A 170 -11.51 7.47 -2.96
N MET A 171 -10.85 6.63 -2.20
CA MET A 171 -10.05 7.02 -1.03
C MET A 171 -8.60 7.15 -1.45
N LEU A 172 -8.05 8.35 -1.24
CA LEU A 172 -6.63 8.65 -1.50
C LEU A 172 -5.87 8.60 -0.18
N PRO A 173 -4.95 7.64 0.00
CA PRO A 173 -4.08 7.61 1.18
C PRO A 173 -3.00 8.69 1.09
N PHE A 174 -2.40 9.04 2.23
CA PHE A 174 -1.23 9.92 2.33
C PHE A 174 -1.42 11.32 1.72
N VAL A 175 -2.60 11.91 1.85
CA VAL A 175 -2.86 13.29 1.41
C VAL A 175 -1.98 14.27 2.19
N ARG A 176 -1.18 15.07 1.48
CA ARG A 176 -0.27 16.07 2.02
C ARG A 176 -0.76 17.50 1.78
N GLY A 177 -1.58 17.67 0.76
CA GLY A 177 -2.10 18.99 0.40
C GLY A 177 -3.08 18.97 -0.77
N LYS A 178 -3.53 20.16 -1.16
CA LYS A 178 -4.54 20.37 -2.21
C LYS A 178 -4.12 19.76 -3.55
N GLN A 179 -2.81 19.72 -3.86
CA GLN A 179 -2.31 19.20 -5.14
C GLN A 179 -2.55 17.69 -5.28
N ASP A 180 -2.56 16.96 -4.15
CA ASP A 180 -2.84 15.53 -4.18
C ASP A 180 -4.29 15.25 -4.62
N ILE A 181 -5.24 16.07 -4.15
CA ILE A 181 -6.65 15.96 -4.57
C ILE A 181 -6.83 16.38 -6.04
N LEU A 182 -6.09 17.41 -6.50
CA LEU A 182 -6.14 17.80 -7.90
C LEU A 182 -5.56 16.72 -8.82
N ALA A 183 -4.46 16.08 -8.42
CA ALA A 183 -3.87 14.96 -9.15
C ALA A 183 -4.85 13.77 -9.24
N LEU A 184 -5.52 13.42 -8.14
CA LEU A 184 -6.55 12.37 -8.14
C LEU A 184 -7.69 12.67 -9.12
N ARG A 185 -8.12 13.92 -9.21
CA ARG A 185 -9.23 14.33 -10.11
C ARG A 185 -8.87 14.34 -11.59
N GLN A 186 -7.59 14.33 -11.92
CA GLN A 186 -7.06 14.31 -13.29
C GLN A 186 -6.69 12.90 -13.77
N GLY A 187 -6.50 11.94 -12.87
CA GLY A 187 -6.22 10.53 -13.18
C GLY A 187 -7.47 9.73 -13.43
#